data_3877a575b20969917f2f8c075cf3d3a6
#
_entry.id   3877a575b20969917f2f8c075cf3d3a6
#
_cell.length_a   1.000
_cell.length_b   1.000
_cell.length_c   1.000
_cell.angle_alpha   90.00
_cell.angle_beta   90.00
_cell.angle_gamma   90.00
#
_symmetry.space_group_name_H-M   'P 1'
#
loop_
_entity.id
_entity.type
_entity.pdbx_description
1 polymer ?
#
loop_
_entity_poly.entity_id
_entity_poly.type
_entity_poly.pdbx_seq_one_letter_code
_entity_poly.pdbx_strand_id
1 'polypeptide(L)'
;MIIAAYQGPSPEGDMVQAFRKINETLAQAAKQGAKMVVFPELYLLGYNQMHLHEELAQPIGGDWEIQCATLAQKHQCGLTIGWAERDEKKIYNSASTFDSSGIKLGHYRKIQLWGPIEKSIFAFGDSYCTFTLDGVKTSILICYDVEFAQHCY
;
A
#
# COMPACT_ATOMS: atom_id res chain seq x y z
N MET A 1 0.92 -5.29 20.26
CA MET A 1 0.29 -4.98 18.96
C MET A 1 0.32 -6.21 18.07
N ILE A 2 -0.79 -6.54 17.37
CA ILE A 2 -0.87 -7.60 16.38
C ILE A 2 -1.00 -6.95 15.00
N ILE A 3 -0.11 -7.33 14.07
CA ILE A 3 -0.16 -6.93 12.67
C ILE A 3 -0.43 -8.19 11.86
N ALA A 4 -1.42 -8.16 10.98
CA ALA A 4 -1.73 -9.23 10.05
C ALA A 4 -1.12 -8.93 8.68
N ALA A 5 -0.59 -9.94 8.01
CA ALA A 5 -0.14 -9.85 6.62
C ALA A 5 -1.13 -10.61 5.72
N TYR A 6 -1.61 -9.93 4.68
CA TYR A 6 -2.40 -10.59 3.65
C TYR A 6 -1.51 -11.46 2.77
N GLN A 7 -1.84 -12.73 2.71
CA GLN A 7 -1.21 -13.72 1.85
C GLN A 7 -2.30 -14.42 1.03
N GLY A 8 -2.44 -14.05 -0.23
CA GLY A 8 -3.53 -14.56 -1.06
C GLY A 8 -3.40 -14.13 -2.53
N PRO A 9 -4.38 -14.49 -3.37
CA PRO A 9 -4.35 -14.17 -4.79
C PRO A 9 -4.32 -12.67 -5.05
N SER A 10 -3.65 -12.29 -6.14
CA SER A 10 -3.72 -10.95 -6.71
C SER A 10 -5.12 -10.69 -7.28
N PRO A 11 -5.62 -9.45 -7.24
CA PRO A 11 -6.89 -9.09 -7.88
C PRO A 11 -6.83 -9.07 -9.42
N GLU A 12 -5.65 -9.15 -10.03
CA GLU A 12 -5.44 -9.22 -11.49
C GLU A 12 -6.17 -8.11 -12.29
N GLY A 13 -6.16 -6.89 -11.79
CA GLY A 13 -6.81 -5.73 -12.41
C GLY A 13 -8.27 -5.54 -12.03
N ASP A 14 -8.90 -6.48 -11.33
CA ASP A 14 -10.27 -6.36 -10.87
C ASP A 14 -10.36 -5.54 -9.57
N MET A 15 -10.62 -4.24 -9.70
CA MET A 15 -10.73 -3.31 -8.57
C MET A 15 -11.91 -3.62 -7.65
N VAL A 16 -13.01 -4.15 -8.18
CA VAL A 16 -14.18 -4.55 -7.36
C VAL A 16 -13.78 -5.73 -6.46
N GLN A 17 -13.09 -6.70 -7.03
CA GLN A 17 -12.56 -7.83 -6.29
C GLN A 17 -11.51 -7.39 -5.26
N ALA A 18 -10.60 -6.47 -5.62
CA ALA A 18 -9.59 -5.94 -4.72
C ALA A 18 -10.22 -5.33 -3.46
N PHE A 19 -11.16 -4.39 -3.61
CA PHE A 19 -11.82 -3.75 -2.47
C PHE A 19 -12.73 -4.69 -1.68
N ARG A 20 -13.39 -5.63 -2.34
CA ARG A 20 -14.13 -6.69 -1.65
C ARG A 20 -13.19 -7.51 -0.75
N LYS A 21 -12.04 -7.92 -1.28
CA LYS A 21 -11.05 -8.71 -0.52
C LYS A 21 -10.43 -7.92 0.64
N ILE A 22 -10.14 -6.63 0.44
CA ILE A 22 -9.69 -5.74 1.52
C ILE A 22 -10.74 -5.68 2.64
N ASN A 23 -12.01 -5.46 2.29
CA ASN A 23 -13.11 -5.41 3.25
C ASN A 23 -13.25 -6.72 4.06
N GLU A 24 -13.21 -7.89 3.40
CA GLU A 24 -13.26 -9.20 4.04
C GLU A 24 -12.07 -9.44 4.98
N THR A 25 -10.86 -9.10 4.50
CA THR A 25 -9.62 -9.31 5.25
C THR A 25 -9.55 -8.43 6.50
N LEU A 26 -9.92 -7.15 6.38
CA LEU A 26 -9.98 -6.25 7.53
C LEU A 26 -11.00 -6.74 8.59
N ALA A 27 -12.19 -7.18 8.14
CA ALA A 27 -13.20 -7.74 9.03
C ALA A 27 -12.69 -8.98 9.79
N GLN A 28 -11.98 -9.87 9.10
CA GLN A 28 -11.42 -11.07 9.70
C GLN A 28 -10.26 -10.74 10.66
N ALA A 29 -9.34 -9.86 10.26
CA ALA A 29 -8.20 -9.46 11.07
C ALA A 29 -8.64 -8.73 12.36
N ALA A 30 -9.61 -7.83 12.26
CA ALA A 30 -10.19 -7.13 13.41
C ALA A 30 -10.79 -8.10 14.45
N LYS A 31 -11.51 -9.14 14.00
CA LYS A 31 -12.06 -10.19 14.90
C LYS A 31 -10.96 -10.96 15.64
N GLN A 32 -9.75 -11.03 15.07
CA GLN A 32 -8.59 -11.66 15.69
C GLN A 32 -7.74 -10.69 16.52
N GLY A 33 -8.19 -9.45 16.68
CA GLY A 33 -7.51 -8.42 17.47
C GLY A 33 -6.33 -7.74 16.76
N ALA A 34 -6.20 -7.91 15.43
CA ALA A 34 -5.18 -7.20 14.68
C ALA A 34 -5.49 -5.69 14.66
N LYS A 35 -4.43 -4.88 14.81
CA LYS A 35 -4.49 -3.42 14.73
C LYS A 35 -4.31 -2.91 13.31
N MET A 36 -3.66 -3.69 12.46
CA MET A 36 -3.34 -3.35 11.08
C MET A 36 -3.24 -4.60 10.22
N VAL A 37 -3.61 -4.47 8.95
CA VAL A 37 -3.34 -5.44 7.88
C VAL A 37 -2.38 -4.83 6.88
N VAL A 38 -1.33 -5.58 6.52
CA VAL A 38 -0.39 -5.20 5.45
C VAL A 38 -0.72 -5.99 4.21
N PHE A 39 -1.02 -5.28 3.12
CA PHE A 39 -1.24 -5.85 1.80
C PHE A 39 0.03 -5.78 0.94
N PRO A 40 0.14 -6.63 -0.09
CA PRO A 40 1.31 -6.66 -0.98
C PRO A 40 1.56 -5.36 -1.74
N GLU A 41 2.78 -5.26 -2.28
CA GLU A 41 3.20 -4.26 -3.25
C GLU A 41 2.24 -4.22 -4.46
N LEU A 42 1.83 -3.01 -4.89
CA LEU A 42 0.94 -2.79 -6.03
C LEU A 42 -0.36 -3.61 -5.98
N TYR A 43 -0.84 -3.91 -4.77
CA TYR A 43 -1.95 -4.84 -4.57
C TYR A 43 -3.23 -4.41 -5.31
N LEU A 44 -3.55 -3.11 -5.35
CA LEU A 44 -4.85 -2.67 -5.88
C LEU A 44 -5.11 -3.12 -7.32
N LEU A 45 -4.10 -3.13 -8.17
CA LEU A 45 -4.22 -3.66 -9.53
C LEU A 45 -3.59 -5.05 -9.68
N GLY A 46 -2.64 -5.37 -8.79
CA GLY A 46 -1.80 -6.56 -8.91
C GLY A 46 -0.49 -6.28 -9.62
N TYR A 47 0.62 -6.79 -9.06
CA TYR A 47 1.97 -6.49 -9.51
C TYR A 47 2.19 -6.74 -11.00
N ASN A 48 1.65 -7.83 -11.55
CA ASN A 48 1.86 -8.23 -12.94
C ASN A 48 1.01 -7.45 -13.97
N GLN A 49 0.20 -6.50 -13.53
CA GLN A 49 -0.70 -5.72 -14.41
C GLN A 49 -0.06 -4.37 -14.81
N MET A 50 1.17 -4.42 -15.31
CA MET A 50 1.97 -3.22 -15.56
C MET A 50 1.30 -2.18 -16.47
N HIS A 51 0.58 -2.64 -17.52
CA HIS A 51 -0.17 -1.76 -18.42
C HIS A 51 -1.32 -1.02 -17.72
N LEU A 52 -1.97 -1.65 -16.72
CA LEU A 52 -3.03 -1.01 -15.95
C LEU A 52 -2.49 0.05 -14.98
N HIS A 53 -1.26 -0.12 -14.50
CA HIS A 53 -0.62 0.90 -13.66
C HIS A 53 -0.43 2.22 -14.40
N GLU A 54 -0.05 2.17 -15.68
CA GLU A 54 0.08 3.37 -16.51
C GLU A 54 -1.28 4.04 -16.80
N GLU A 55 -2.31 3.24 -17.03
CA GLU A 55 -3.63 3.73 -17.39
C GLU A 55 -4.42 4.25 -16.17
N LEU A 56 -4.44 3.49 -15.08
CA LEU A 56 -5.37 3.67 -13.97
C LEU A 56 -4.76 4.30 -12.72
N ALA A 57 -3.45 4.58 -12.69
CA ALA A 57 -2.79 5.22 -11.55
C ALA A 57 -3.56 6.45 -11.05
N GLN A 58 -3.73 6.57 -9.73
CA GLN A 58 -4.53 7.61 -9.07
C GLN A 58 -3.64 8.66 -8.39
N PRO A 59 -4.09 9.90 -8.23
CA PRO A 59 -3.38 10.88 -7.42
C PRO A 59 -3.50 10.55 -5.93
N ILE A 60 -2.58 11.09 -5.13
CA ILE A 60 -2.70 11.09 -3.66
C ILE A 60 -4.04 11.76 -3.28
N GLY A 61 -4.76 11.16 -2.33
CA GLY A 61 -6.08 11.62 -1.92
C GLY A 61 -7.20 11.25 -2.89
N GLY A 62 -6.90 10.47 -3.92
CA GLY A 62 -7.89 9.97 -4.88
C GLY A 62 -8.80 8.88 -4.31
N ASP A 63 -9.72 8.39 -5.14
CA ASP A 63 -10.79 7.47 -4.74
C ASP A 63 -10.27 6.19 -4.08
N TRP A 64 -9.13 5.67 -4.49
CA TRP A 64 -8.58 4.45 -3.90
C TRP A 64 -8.16 4.64 -2.44
N GLU A 65 -7.48 5.75 -2.14
CA GLU A 65 -7.11 6.08 -0.76
C GLU A 65 -8.35 6.37 0.10
N ILE A 66 -9.34 7.08 -0.44
CA ILE A 66 -10.60 7.38 0.26
C ILE A 66 -11.33 6.08 0.61
N GLN A 67 -11.42 5.13 -0.31
CA GLN A 67 -12.04 3.82 -0.06
C GLN A 67 -11.26 3.03 0.99
N CYS A 68 -9.92 3.01 0.91
CA CYS A 68 -9.07 2.35 1.91
C CYS A 68 -9.28 2.94 3.31
N ALA A 69 -9.26 4.28 3.44
CA ALA A 69 -9.51 4.98 4.69
C ALA A 69 -10.90 4.64 5.27
N THR A 70 -11.93 4.63 4.40
CA THR A 70 -13.30 4.27 4.78
C THR A 70 -13.40 2.83 5.30
N LEU A 71 -12.72 1.88 4.66
CA LEU A 71 -12.70 0.49 5.10
C LEU A 71 -11.94 0.30 6.41
N ALA A 72 -10.82 1.02 6.61
CA ALA A 72 -10.10 1.02 7.88
C ALA A 72 -11.00 1.49 9.03
N GLN A 73 -11.68 2.61 8.84
CA GLN A 73 -12.62 3.17 9.82
C GLN A 73 -13.80 2.23 10.09
N LYS A 74 -14.40 1.66 9.04
CA LYS A 74 -15.53 0.72 9.15
C LYS A 74 -15.21 -0.49 10.03
N HIS A 75 -14.01 -1.05 9.90
CA HIS A 75 -13.61 -2.25 10.63
C HIS A 75 -12.79 -1.94 11.89
N GLN A 76 -12.51 -0.67 12.16
CA GLN A 76 -11.63 -0.23 13.27
C GLN A 76 -10.30 -0.98 13.26
N CYS A 77 -9.77 -1.23 12.06
CA CYS A 77 -8.51 -1.91 11.81
C CYS A 77 -7.76 -1.16 10.70
N GLY A 78 -6.55 -0.73 10.98
CA GLY A 78 -5.73 -0.02 10.00
C GLY A 78 -5.29 -0.92 8.84
N LEU A 79 -4.80 -0.31 7.77
CA LEU A 79 -4.17 -1.05 6.68
C LEU A 79 -3.00 -0.29 6.07
N THR A 80 -2.03 -1.05 5.56
CA THR A 80 -1.01 -0.57 4.61
C THR A 80 -1.31 -1.20 3.26
N ILE A 81 -1.37 -0.40 2.22
CA ILE A 81 -1.78 -0.83 0.87
C ILE A 81 -0.80 -0.35 -0.19
N GLY A 82 -0.36 -1.26 -1.07
CA GLY A 82 0.44 -0.94 -2.24
C GLY A 82 -0.42 -0.58 -3.45
N TRP A 83 -0.06 0.48 -4.17
CA TRP A 83 -0.84 1.01 -5.29
C TRP A 83 0.01 1.85 -6.26
N ALA A 84 -0.48 2.05 -7.49
CA ALA A 84 0.15 2.90 -8.49
C ALA A 84 -0.33 4.35 -8.33
N GLU A 85 0.60 5.23 -7.96
CA GLU A 85 0.34 6.64 -7.76
C GLU A 85 0.68 7.44 -9.02
N ARG A 86 -0.18 8.40 -9.36
CA ARG A 86 0.08 9.40 -10.40
C ARG A 86 0.33 10.77 -9.78
N ASP A 87 1.47 11.34 -10.11
CA ASP A 87 1.82 12.71 -9.77
C ASP A 87 2.23 13.43 -11.08
N GLU A 88 1.34 14.26 -11.58
CA GLU A 88 1.46 14.89 -12.91
C GLU A 88 1.68 13.85 -14.02
N LYS A 89 2.88 13.86 -14.63
CA LYS A 89 3.27 12.94 -15.70
C LYS A 89 3.99 11.69 -15.22
N LYS A 90 4.31 11.62 -13.92
CA LYS A 90 5.04 10.50 -13.34
C LYS A 90 4.10 9.51 -12.67
N ILE A 91 4.51 8.26 -12.67
CA ILE A 91 3.83 7.18 -11.95
C ILE A 91 4.83 6.63 -10.94
N TYR A 92 4.36 6.34 -9.73
CA TYR A 92 5.16 5.78 -8.65
C TYR A 92 4.56 4.48 -8.15
N ASN A 93 5.42 3.56 -7.77
CA ASN A 93 5.08 2.41 -6.98
C ASN A 93 5.02 2.87 -5.51
N SER A 94 3.82 3.01 -4.98
CA SER A 94 3.57 3.67 -3.70
C SER A 94 2.88 2.77 -2.70
N ALA A 95 3.01 3.11 -1.42
CA ALA A 95 2.25 2.53 -0.34
C ALA A 95 1.72 3.60 0.60
N SER A 96 0.48 3.43 1.04
CA SER A 96 -0.17 4.31 2.02
C SER A 96 -0.63 3.51 3.22
N THR A 97 -0.47 4.09 4.41
CA THR A 97 -0.90 3.51 5.68
C THR A 97 -1.98 4.37 6.31
N PHE A 98 -3.08 3.73 6.69
CA PHE A 98 -4.20 4.33 7.40
C PHE A 98 -4.38 3.65 8.76
N ASP A 99 -4.65 4.43 9.80
CA ASP A 99 -5.01 3.89 11.11
C ASP A 99 -6.45 3.37 11.16
N SER A 100 -6.85 2.85 12.31
CA SER A 100 -8.20 2.33 12.55
C SER A 100 -9.32 3.39 12.49
N SER A 101 -8.97 4.67 12.48
CA SER A 101 -9.91 5.79 12.30
C SER A 101 -10.00 6.27 10.85
N GLY A 102 -9.21 5.67 9.94
CA GLY A 102 -9.09 6.08 8.55
C GLY A 102 -8.17 7.28 8.33
N ILE A 103 -7.40 7.68 9.35
CA ILE A 103 -6.41 8.77 9.22
C ILE A 103 -5.15 8.22 8.55
N LYS A 104 -4.68 8.91 7.51
CA LYS A 104 -3.43 8.55 6.84
C LYS A 104 -2.23 8.85 7.74
N LEU A 105 -1.52 7.79 8.15
CA LEU A 105 -0.32 7.87 8.98
C LEU A 105 0.94 8.08 8.17
N GLY A 106 1.01 7.52 6.98
CA GLY A 106 2.20 7.57 6.14
C GLY A 106 1.89 7.31 4.68
N HIS A 107 2.76 7.83 3.84
CA HIS A 107 2.80 7.62 2.40
C HIS A 107 4.25 7.49 1.95
N TYR A 108 4.53 6.51 1.10
CA TYR A 108 5.88 6.20 0.65
C TYR A 108 5.89 5.86 -0.83
N ARG A 109 6.88 6.38 -1.56
CA ARG A 109 7.19 6.05 -2.94
C ARG A 109 8.45 5.18 -2.95
N LYS A 110 8.40 4.02 -3.59
CA LYS A 110 9.52 3.07 -3.69
C LYS A 110 10.78 3.76 -4.21
N ILE A 111 11.88 3.68 -3.45
CA ILE A 111 13.16 4.30 -3.80
C ILE A 111 13.95 3.38 -4.74
N GLN A 112 13.96 2.06 -4.49
CA GLN A 112 14.71 1.10 -5.29
C GLN A 112 13.79 0.30 -6.21
N LEU A 113 13.72 0.70 -7.48
CA LEU A 113 12.94 0.00 -8.49
C LEU A 113 13.67 -1.27 -8.95
N TRP A 114 12.93 -2.38 -9.01
CA TRP A 114 13.48 -3.66 -9.41
C TRP A 114 13.34 -3.91 -10.91
N GLY A 115 14.44 -4.30 -11.52
CA GLY A 115 14.48 -4.73 -12.92
C GLY A 115 14.13 -3.66 -13.95
N PRO A 116 14.17 -4.01 -15.24
CA PRO A 116 13.92 -3.06 -16.32
C PRO A 116 12.45 -2.64 -16.45
N ILE A 117 11.52 -3.55 -16.11
CA ILE A 117 10.09 -3.30 -16.28
C ILE A 117 9.60 -2.22 -15.30
N GLU A 118 9.90 -2.34 -13.99
CA GLU A 118 9.53 -1.27 -13.05
C GLU A 118 10.15 0.07 -13.45
N LYS A 119 11.43 0.07 -13.85
CA LYS A 119 12.15 1.27 -14.25
C LYS A 119 11.63 1.93 -15.55
N SER A 120 10.90 1.18 -16.37
CA SER A 120 10.27 1.75 -17.57
C SER A 120 8.94 2.44 -17.28
N ILE A 121 8.29 2.12 -16.17
CA ILE A 121 6.95 2.59 -15.83
C ILE A 121 6.97 3.57 -14.66
N PHE A 122 7.70 3.24 -13.60
CA PHE A 122 7.70 4.02 -12.37
C PHE A 122 8.88 4.97 -12.26
N ALA A 123 8.65 6.13 -11.68
CA ALA A 123 9.70 7.02 -11.22
C ALA A 123 10.19 6.59 -9.82
N PHE A 124 11.45 6.91 -9.52
CA PHE A 124 12.06 6.66 -8.22
C PHE A 124 11.47 7.58 -7.16
N GLY A 125 11.17 7.05 -5.98
CA GLY A 125 10.97 7.83 -4.78
C GLY A 125 12.29 8.47 -4.30
N ASP A 126 12.18 9.47 -3.44
CA ASP A 126 13.32 10.29 -2.99
C ASP A 126 13.36 10.51 -1.47
N SER A 127 12.38 10.01 -0.75
CA SER A 127 12.23 10.28 0.68
C SER A 127 11.72 9.08 1.47
N TYR A 128 12.19 8.97 2.72
CA TYR A 128 11.70 7.96 3.66
C TYR A 128 10.41 8.41 4.32
N CYS A 129 9.56 7.43 4.65
CA CYS A 129 8.34 7.66 5.41
C CYS A 129 8.46 6.97 6.78
N THR A 130 8.31 7.74 7.83
CA THR A 130 8.20 7.23 9.20
C THR A 130 6.96 7.77 9.89
N PHE A 131 6.31 6.96 10.70
CA PHE A 131 5.13 7.33 11.49
C PHE A 131 5.12 6.53 12.80
N THR A 132 4.20 6.85 13.69
CA THR A 132 4.00 6.08 14.92
C THR A 132 2.75 5.23 14.80
N LEU A 133 2.87 3.93 15.02
CA LEU A 133 1.77 2.99 15.10
C LEU A 133 1.74 2.36 16.48
N ASP A 134 0.67 2.59 17.23
CA ASP A 134 0.49 2.04 18.60
C ASP A 134 1.70 2.29 19.51
N GLY A 135 2.26 3.50 19.43
CA GLY A 135 3.45 3.92 20.19
C GLY A 135 4.80 3.44 19.63
N VAL A 136 4.80 2.67 18.53
CA VAL A 136 6.02 2.15 17.90
C VAL A 136 6.38 2.98 16.67
N LYS A 137 7.63 3.47 16.61
CA LYS A 137 8.15 4.12 15.41
C LYS A 137 8.24 3.10 14.28
N THR A 138 7.57 3.38 13.18
CA THR A 138 7.38 2.48 12.04
C THR A 138 7.80 3.17 10.75
N SER A 139 8.30 2.39 9.80
CA SER A 139 8.65 2.86 8.45
C SER A 139 8.04 1.94 7.40
N ILE A 140 7.90 2.44 6.17
CA ILE A 140 7.51 1.66 4.99
C ILE A 140 8.73 1.49 4.10
N LEU A 141 8.99 0.25 3.71
CA LEU A 141 9.88 -0.11 2.61
C LEU A 141 9.15 -1.09 1.70
N ILE A 142 9.40 -1.00 0.39
CA ILE A 142 8.70 -1.84 -0.60
C ILE A 142 9.71 -2.79 -1.26
N CYS A 143 9.54 -4.10 -0.99
CA CYS A 143 10.21 -5.20 -1.68
C CYS A 143 11.74 -4.96 -1.82
N TYR A 144 12.21 -4.58 -3.01
CA TYR A 144 13.63 -4.42 -3.33
C TYR A 144 14.36 -3.38 -2.47
N ASP A 145 13.65 -2.44 -1.84
CA ASP A 145 14.26 -1.48 -0.91
C ASP A 145 14.99 -2.18 0.24
N VAL A 146 14.50 -3.32 0.73
CA VAL A 146 15.09 -4.03 1.89
C VAL A 146 16.41 -4.74 1.57
N GLU A 147 16.76 -4.87 0.30
CA GLU A 147 18.05 -5.42 -0.14
C GLU A 147 19.22 -4.44 0.08
N PHE A 148 18.92 -3.19 0.38
CA PHE A 148 19.92 -2.13 0.56
C PHE A 148 20.03 -1.76 2.05
N ALA A 149 21.17 -2.09 2.66
CA ALA A 149 21.42 -1.87 4.09
C ALA A 149 21.17 -0.41 4.53
N GLN A 150 21.50 0.57 3.69
CA GLN A 150 21.28 2.00 3.98
C GLN A 150 19.81 2.40 4.15
N HIS A 151 18.84 1.58 3.75
CA HIS A 151 17.43 1.83 3.99
C HIS A 151 16.94 1.26 5.32
N CYS A 152 17.77 0.45 5.99
CA CYS A 152 17.40 -0.25 7.23
C CYS A 152 18.05 0.35 8.49
N TYR A 153 18.86 1.41 8.35
CA TYR A 153 19.57 2.07 9.47
C TYR A 153 19.14 3.52 9.69
#